data_2871c0967d888c0d5d1c47e3d1453be7
#
_entry.id   2871c0967d888c0d5d1c47e3d1453be7
#
_cell.length_a   1.000
_cell.length_b   1.000
_cell.length_c   1.000
_cell.angle_alpha   90.00
_cell.angle_beta   90.00
_cell.angle_gamma   90.00
#
_symmetry.space_group_name_H-M   'P 1'
#
loop_
_entity.id
_entity.type
_entity.pdbx_description
1 polymer ?
#
loop_
_entity_poly.entity_id
_entity_poly.type
_entity_poly.pdbx_seq_one_letter_code
_entity_poly.pdbx_strand_id
1 'polypeptide(L)'
;LVPAQESTMQNVEGNHSGSWNAALSYYADDWKIRAYMEHFFEDHSQMFMEYGMWKDGQLGLEVTLPRNRWVSRVLWEGLGTKDQTGPILYDGIAGSFPEFQISGGDNYFNNGQYLAWQHWGMGMGNGLIPGPVYNDDGTMLFKSTRVKAHHIGFCGEPDSEWNYRVLASYVRHWGTYPMPLDKVRKQFSSMMEVSYCPRKWTGWSATLAFAMDRGNYLGNSMGAMLTVRKTGGFGK
;
A
#
# COMPACT_ATOMS: atom_id res chain seq x y z
N LEU A 1 -14.52 8.11 -28.40
CA LEU A 1 -14.18 9.49 -28.01
C LEU A 1 -15.48 10.21 -27.65
N VAL A 2 -15.65 10.58 -26.41
CA VAL A 2 -16.83 11.34 -25.94
C VAL A 2 -16.46 12.82 -26.01
N PRO A 3 -17.24 13.65 -26.71
CA PRO A 3 -16.94 15.08 -26.79
C PRO A 3 -17.04 15.73 -25.40
N ALA A 4 -16.09 16.57 -25.07
CA ALA A 4 -16.15 17.38 -23.86
C ALA A 4 -17.39 18.27 -23.86
N GLN A 5 -18.25 18.14 -22.86
CA GLN A 5 -19.34 19.09 -22.65
C GLN A 5 -18.84 20.26 -21.80
N GLU A 6 -19.02 21.46 -22.32
CA GLU A 6 -18.47 22.73 -21.79
C GLU A 6 -18.96 23.14 -20.38
N SER A 7 -19.78 22.39 -19.69
CA SER A 7 -20.41 22.87 -18.45
C SER A 7 -20.28 22.00 -17.22
N THR A 8 -19.51 20.95 -17.28
CA THR A 8 -19.26 20.08 -16.12
C THR A 8 -17.78 19.88 -15.95
N MET A 9 -17.28 19.95 -14.72
CA MET A 9 -15.97 19.40 -14.35
C MET A 9 -15.99 17.90 -14.62
N GLN A 10 -15.84 17.53 -15.87
CA GLN A 10 -15.72 16.13 -16.27
C GLN A 10 -14.24 15.79 -16.26
N ASN A 11 -13.94 14.56 -15.86
CA ASN A 11 -12.67 13.96 -16.20
C ASN A 11 -12.48 14.09 -17.71
N VAL A 12 -11.52 14.88 -18.09
CA VAL A 12 -11.21 15.14 -19.49
C VAL A 12 -10.74 13.84 -20.12
N GLU A 13 -11.08 13.63 -21.39
CA GLU A 13 -10.44 12.58 -22.18
C GLU A 13 -8.91 12.66 -22.01
N GLY A 14 -8.31 11.54 -21.61
CA GLY A 14 -6.86 11.50 -21.34
C GLY A 14 -6.49 11.53 -19.86
N ASN A 15 -7.46 11.61 -18.95
CA ASN A 15 -7.20 11.39 -17.54
C ASN A 15 -6.93 9.91 -17.31
N HIS A 16 -5.68 9.58 -16.96
CA HIS A 16 -5.21 8.20 -16.81
C HIS A 16 -4.70 7.99 -15.40
N SER A 17 -5.23 7.00 -14.72
CA SER A 17 -4.65 6.51 -13.46
C SER A 17 -3.86 5.23 -13.69
N GLY A 18 -2.76 5.07 -13.00
CA GLY A 18 -1.92 3.88 -13.14
C GLY A 18 -0.67 3.91 -12.29
N SER A 19 0.26 3.03 -12.61
CA SER A 19 1.58 3.03 -11.98
C SER A 19 2.68 2.58 -12.94
N TRP A 20 3.86 3.13 -12.72
CA TRP A 20 5.10 2.63 -13.29
C TRP A 20 5.74 1.69 -12.28
N ASN A 21 6.06 0.48 -12.74
CA ASN A 21 6.70 -0.54 -11.92
C ASN A 21 8.04 -0.92 -12.52
N ALA A 22 9.08 -0.96 -11.70
CA ALA A 22 10.38 -1.47 -12.09
C ALA A 22 10.94 -2.39 -10.99
N ALA A 23 11.62 -3.45 -11.39
CA ALA A 23 12.28 -4.35 -10.47
C ALA A 23 13.61 -4.83 -11.06
N LEU A 24 14.65 -4.83 -10.21
CA LEU A 24 15.96 -5.37 -10.52
C LEU A 24 16.25 -6.51 -9.54
N SER A 25 16.61 -7.67 -10.06
CA SER A 25 17.03 -8.82 -9.25
C SER A 25 18.47 -9.18 -9.56
N TYR A 26 19.26 -9.31 -8.50
CA TYR A 26 20.63 -9.82 -8.56
C TYR A 26 20.71 -11.18 -7.88
N TYR A 27 21.37 -12.11 -8.54
CA TYR A 27 21.57 -13.48 -8.07
C TYR A 27 23.08 -13.71 -7.93
N ALA A 28 23.52 -14.08 -6.74
CA ALA A 28 24.90 -14.42 -6.45
C ALA A 28 24.92 -15.69 -5.60
N ASP A 29 25.46 -16.76 -6.14
CA ASP A 29 25.41 -18.10 -5.54
C ASP A 29 23.98 -18.47 -5.16
N ASP A 30 23.70 -18.57 -3.83
CA ASP A 30 22.38 -18.89 -3.32
C ASP A 30 21.61 -17.65 -2.81
N TRP A 31 22.17 -16.46 -2.96
CA TRP A 31 21.54 -15.20 -2.55
C TRP A 31 20.71 -14.64 -3.69
N LYS A 32 19.59 -14.02 -3.31
CA LYS A 32 18.82 -13.18 -4.21
C LYS A 32 18.56 -11.84 -3.55
N ILE A 33 18.96 -10.78 -4.20
CA ILE A 33 18.63 -9.41 -3.80
C ILE A 33 17.72 -8.82 -4.87
N ARG A 34 16.57 -8.31 -4.47
CA ARG A 34 15.60 -7.68 -5.35
C ARG A 34 15.29 -6.29 -4.85
N ALA A 35 15.58 -5.28 -5.64
CA ALA A 35 15.11 -3.92 -5.45
C ALA A 35 13.96 -3.65 -6.42
N TYR A 36 12.94 -2.94 -5.97
CA TYR A 36 11.82 -2.58 -6.81
C TYR A 36 11.24 -1.23 -6.42
N MET A 37 10.55 -0.64 -7.37
CA MET A 37 9.85 0.62 -7.19
C MET A 37 8.49 0.58 -7.87
N GLU A 38 7.56 1.32 -7.31
CA GLU A 38 6.29 1.65 -7.91
C GLU A 38 6.05 3.15 -7.76
N HIS A 39 5.72 3.81 -8.85
CA HIS A 39 5.32 5.21 -8.87
C HIS A 39 3.88 5.29 -9.37
N PHE A 40 2.98 5.77 -8.53
CA PHE A 40 1.56 5.88 -8.88
C PHE A 40 1.28 7.27 -9.42
N PHE A 41 0.31 7.32 -10.32
CA PHE A 41 -0.22 8.56 -10.84
C PHE A 41 -1.74 8.44 -11.01
N GLU A 42 -2.44 9.51 -10.76
CA GLU A 42 -3.90 9.59 -10.92
C GLU A 42 -4.29 10.35 -12.18
N ASP A 43 -3.42 11.21 -12.64
CA ASP A 43 -3.60 11.96 -13.88
C ASP A 43 -2.29 12.18 -14.64
N HIS A 44 -2.35 12.95 -15.71
CA HIS A 44 -1.22 13.29 -16.56
C HIS A 44 -0.13 14.08 -15.81
N SER A 45 -0.50 14.89 -14.85
CA SER A 45 0.42 15.81 -14.15
C SER A 45 1.54 15.09 -13.41
N GLN A 46 1.34 13.84 -13.03
CA GLN A 46 2.33 13.04 -12.32
C GLN A 46 2.86 11.84 -13.11
N MET A 47 2.28 11.58 -14.28
CA MET A 47 2.57 10.37 -15.06
C MET A 47 4.07 10.21 -15.36
N PHE A 48 4.78 11.29 -15.65
CA PHE A 48 6.19 11.29 -16.06
C PHE A 48 7.16 11.75 -14.97
N MET A 49 6.73 11.72 -13.71
CA MET A 49 7.58 11.99 -12.55
C MET A 49 8.16 13.42 -12.50
N GLU A 50 7.51 14.39 -13.14
CA GLU A 50 7.96 15.78 -13.23
C GLU A 50 8.18 16.43 -11.87
N TYR A 51 7.38 16.06 -10.89
CA TYR A 51 7.47 16.60 -9.53
C TYR A 51 8.27 15.72 -8.56
N GLY A 52 8.98 14.73 -9.07
CA GLY A 52 9.88 13.89 -8.32
C GLY A 52 9.26 12.56 -7.87
N MET A 53 9.65 11.50 -8.53
CA MET A 53 9.24 10.12 -8.25
C MET A 53 9.51 9.65 -6.81
N TRP A 54 10.44 10.29 -6.11
CA TRP A 54 10.81 9.94 -4.74
C TRP A 54 9.87 10.52 -3.69
N LYS A 55 8.96 11.40 -4.08
CA LYS A 55 8.02 12.01 -3.13
C LYS A 55 6.84 11.10 -2.85
N ASP A 56 6.29 10.52 -3.90
CA ASP A 56 5.19 9.58 -3.85
C ASP A 56 5.56 8.32 -4.63
N GLY A 57 5.16 7.19 -4.10
CA GLY A 57 5.48 5.89 -4.65
C GLY A 57 5.92 4.92 -3.55
N GLN A 58 6.34 3.75 -4.00
CA GLN A 58 6.85 2.69 -3.15
C GLN A 58 8.26 2.30 -3.60
N LEU A 59 9.15 2.12 -2.64
CA LEU A 59 10.45 1.49 -2.83
C LEU A 59 10.51 0.24 -1.98
N GLY A 60 11.05 -0.84 -2.51
CA GLY A 60 11.20 -2.09 -1.80
C GLY A 60 12.56 -2.72 -2.01
N LEU A 61 13.03 -3.39 -0.97
CA LEU A 61 14.24 -4.21 -0.99
C LEU A 61 13.94 -5.56 -0.34
N GLU A 62 14.13 -6.63 -1.08
CA GLU A 62 14.01 -8.01 -0.61
C GLU A 62 15.36 -8.71 -0.70
N VAL A 63 15.75 -9.37 0.38
CA VAL A 63 16.97 -10.18 0.44
C VAL A 63 16.59 -11.61 0.85
N THR A 64 16.91 -12.58 0.01
CA THR A 64 16.75 -14.00 0.30
C THR A 64 18.08 -14.59 0.74
N LEU A 65 18.07 -15.29 1.86
CA LEU A 65 19.21 -15.90 2.56
C LEU A 65 19.03 -17.43 2.64
N PRO A 66 19.22 -18.18 1.56
CA PRO A 66 18.76 -19.57 1.46
C PRO A 66 19.46 -20.54 2.42
N ARG A 67 20.67 -20.18 2.87
CA ARG A 67 21.43 -21.02 3.84
C ARG A 67 21.09 -20.72 5.29
N ASN A 68 20.26 -19.73 5.55
CA ASN A 68 19.87 -19.35 6.89
C ASN A 68 18.44 -19.79 7.18
N ARG A 69 18.29 -20.91 7.87
CA ARG A 69 16.99 -21.45 8.25
C ARG A 69 16.22 -20.56 9.24
N TRP A 70 16.93 -19.77 10.05
CA TRP A 70 16.29 -18.87 11.01
C TRP A 70 15.77 -17.60 10.36
N VAL A 71 16.50 -17.04 9.39
CA VAL A 71 16.08 -15.87 8.63
C VAL A 71 16.35 -16.15 7.16
N SER A 72 15.37 -16.71 6.47
CA SER A 72 15.50 -17.07 5.06
C SER A 72 15.22 -15.90 4.12
N ARG A 73 14.46 -14.89 4.58
CA ARG A 73 14.13 -13.70 3.80
C ARG A 73 13.90 -12.51 4.70
N VAL A 74 14.36 -11.35 4.25
CA VAL A 74 14.09 -10.03 4.84
C VAL A 74 13.53 -9.13 3.75
N LEU A 75 12.53 -8.33 4.11
CA LEU A 75 11.88 -7.35 3.26
C LEU A 75 11.86 -6.00 3.98
N TRP A 76 12.12 -4.94 3.24
CA TRP A 76 11.81 -3.57 3.63
C TRP A 76 11.07 -2.87 2.50
N GLU A 77 10.04 -2.10 2.84
CA GLU A 77 9.32 -1.23 1.93
C GLU A 77 9.13 0.15 2.55
N GLY A 78 9.32 1.17 1.74
CA GLY A 78 8.98 2.55 2.05
C GLY A 78 7.89 3.04 1.11
N LEU A 79 6.79 3.55 1.66
CA LEU A 79 5.67 4.08 0.90
C LEU A 79 5.50 5.57 1.20
N GLY A 80 5.24 6.36 0.17
CA GLY A 80 4.80 7.75 0.26
C GLY A 80 3.61 8.02 -0.64
N THR A 81 2.60 8.66 -0.10
CA THR A 81 1.46 9.22 -0.85
C THR A 81 1.16 10.66 -0.38
N LYS A 82 2.12 11.27 0.30
CA LYS A 82 1.88 12.54 0.98
C LYS A 82 1.81 13.72 0.04
N ASP A 83 2.58 13.70 -1.04
CA ASP A 83 2.77 14.85 -1.90
C ASP A 83 1.81 14.87 -3.10
N GLN A 84 1.14 13.76 -3.40
CA GLN A 84 0.07 13.55 -4.39
C GLN A 84 0.08 14.56 -5.53
N THR A 85 0.67 14.21 -6.67
CA THR A 85 0.79 15.03 -7.87
C THR A 85 1.56 16.37 -7.75
N GLY A 86 2.40 16.50 -6.72
CA GLY A 86 3.31 17.64 -6.61
C GLY A 86 2.72 18.90 -5.99
N PRO A 87 3.22 20.10 -6.34
CA PRO A 87 2.77 21.33 -5.77
C PRO A 87 1.30 21.61 -6.13
N ILE A 88 0.62 22.28 -5.23
CA ILE A 88 -0.78 22.63 -5.40
C ILE A 88 -0.91 23.61 -6.56
N LEU A 89 -1.26 23.08 -7.70
CA LEU A 89 -1.51 23.87 -8.86
C LEU A 89 -2.64 23.26 -9.67
N TYR A 90 -3.16 23.97 -10.58
CA TYR A 90 -4.45 23.74 -11.14
C TYR A 90 -4.41 23.71 -12.66
N ASP A 91 -4.54 22.58 -13.27
CA ASP A 91 -4.47 22.46 -14.72
C ASP A 91 -5.63 23.14 -15.47
N GLY A 92 -6.79 23.29 -14.82
CA GLY A 92 -7.98 23.83 -15.45
C GLY A 92 -7.92 25.31 -15.84
N ILE A 93 -6.89 26.05 -15.42
CA ILE A 93 -6.72 27.48 -15.72
C ILE A 93 -5.57 27.72 -16.71
N ALA A 94 -4.89 26.68 -17.15
CA ALA A 94 -3.71 26.77 -18.02
C ALA A 94 -3.93 27.56 -19.31
N GLY A 95 -5.15 27.54 -19.86
CA GLY A 95 -5.51 28.35 -21.02
C GLY A 95 -5.63 29.86 -20.74
N SER A 96 -5.89 30.24 -19.47
CA SER A 96 -6.07 31.65 -19.07
C SER A 96 -4.81 32.22 -18.40
N PHE A 97 -4.01 31.34 -17.77
CA PHE A 97 -2.77 31.74 -17.06
C PHE A 97 -1.70 30.65 -17.31
N PRO A 98 -1.13 30.58 -18.51
CA PRO A 98 -0.17 29.55 -18.88
C PRO A 98 1.13 29.55 -18.04
N GLU A 99 1.45 30.68 -17.40
CA GLU A 99 2.57 30.80 -16.47
C GLU A 99 2.31 30.16 -15.09
N PHE A 100 1.06 29.86 -14.79
CA PHE A 100 0.68 29.15 -13.58
C PHE A 100 0.29 27.72 -13.92
N GLN A 101 1.25 26.87 -13.95
CA GLN A 101 0.99 25.43 -14.02
C GLN A 101 0.45 24.97 -12.67
N ILE A 102 -0.83 24.72 -12.64
CA ILE A 102 -1.54 24.37 -11.43
C ILE A 102 -1.96 22.91 -11.53
N SER A 103 -1.09 22.04 -11.10
CA SER A 103 -1.40 20.63 -10.91
C SER A 103 -1.04 20.20 -9.50
N GLY A 104 -1.73 19.24 -8.98
CA GLY A 104 -1.43 18.69 -7.67
C GLY A 104 -2.52 18.92 -6.63
N GLY A 105 -2.28 18.41 -5.47
CA GLY A 105 -3.30 18.34 -4.44
C GLY A 105 -4.37 17.29 -4.70
N ASP A 106 -4.14 16.39 -5.67
CA ASP A 106 -5.04 15.30 -5.97
C ASP A 106 -5.19 14.37 -4.77
N ASN A 107 -6.29 13.68 -4.76
CA ASN A 107 -6.64 12.80 -3.67
C ASN A 107 -6.82 11.39 -4.21
N TYR A 108 -5.74 10.63 -4.28
CA TYR A 108 -5.64 9.32 -4.95
C TYR A 108 -6.80 8.34 -4.68
N PHE A 109 -7.43 8.42 -3.55
CA PHE A 109 -8.47 7.50 -3.12
C PHE A 109 -9.86 8.13 -3.12
N ASN A 110 -9.94 9.43 -3.21
CA ASN A 110 -11.19 10.17 -3.21
C ASN A 110 -11.33 10.99 -4.50
N ASN A 111 -12.46 10.88 -5.15
CA ASN A 111 -12.81 11.67 -6.31
C ASN A 111 -14.21 12.24 -6.12
N GLY A 112 -14.49 13.42 -6.64
CA GLY A 112 -15.78 14.09 -6.49
C GLY A 112 -16.94 13.40 -7.21
N GLN A 113 -16.64 12.58 -8.21
CA GLN A 113 -17.65 11.87 -9.02
C GLN A 113 -17.67 10.37 -8.74
N TYR A 114 -16.55 9.78 -8.36
CA TYR A 114 -16.42 8.37 -8.00
C TYR A 114 -15.30 8.19 -7.00
N LEU A 115 -15.37 7.16 -6.18
CA LEU A 115 -14.26 6.80 -5.30
C LEU A 115 -13.16 6.16 -6.14
N ALA A 116 -12.10 6.90 -6.43
CA ALA A 116 -10.92 6.42 -7.14
C ALA A 116 -10.07 5.49 -6.24
N TRP A 117 -9.21 4.68 -6.84
CA TRP A 117 -8.23 3.83 -6.14
C TRP A 117 -8.81 2.94 -5.03
N GLN A 118 -10.08 2.60 -5.12
CA GLN A 118 -10.74 1.72 -4.17
C GLN A 118 -11.60 0.66 -4.88
N HIS A 119 -11.80 -0.46 -4.21
CA HIS A 119 -12.71 -1.50 -4.60
C HIS A 119 -13.49 -1.97 -3.37
N TRP A 120 -14.83 -1.85 -3.44
CA TRP A 120 -15.72 -2.19 -2.31
C TRP A 120 -15.33 -1.52 -0.98
N GLY A 121 -14.92 -0.27 -1.02
CA GLY A 121 -14.52 0.47 0.17
C GLY A 121 -13.14 0.12 0.71
N MET A 122 -12.36 -0.66 0.01
CA MET A 122 -10.96 -0.97 0.33
C MET A 122 -10.04 -0.20 -0.60
N GLY A 123 -9.02 0.45 -0.07
CA GLY A 123 -7.98 1.11 -0.85
C GLY A 123 -7.27 0.09 -1.74
N MET A 124 -7.19 0.37 -3.03
CA MET A 124 -6.50 -0.49 -3.98
C MET A 124 -4.99 -0.43 -3.75
N GLY A 125 -4.37 -1.59 -3.69
CA GLY A 125 -2.92 -1.75 -3.72
C GLY A 125 -2.20 -1.57 -2.39
N ASN A 126 -2.79 -0.95 -1.36
CA ASN A 126 -2.05 -0.75 -0.11
C ASN A 126 -2.91 -0.83 1.16
N GLY A 127 -2.69 -1.88 1.94
CA GLY A 127 -3.38 -2.09 3.22
C GLY A 127 -3.00 -1.10 4.34
N LEU A 128 -1.99 -0.23 4.13
CA LEU A 128 -1.58 0.79 5.09
C LEU A 128 -2.45 2.05 5.02
N ILE A 129 -3.25 2.19 3.97
CA ILE A 129 -4.28 3.21 3.85
C ILE A 129 -5.60 2.56 4.24
N PRO A 130 -6.13 2.90 5.42
CA PRO A 130 -7.40 2.33 5.85
C PRO A 130 -8.49 2.72 4.88
N GLY A 131 -9.26 1.74 4.43
CA GLY A 131 -10.41 1.95 3.58
C GLY A 131 -11.39 2.94 4.18
N PRO A 132 -12.36 3.42 3.39
CA PRO A 132 -13.44 4.20 3.95
C PRO A 132 -14.19 3.28 4.90
N VAL A 133 -13.76 3.27 6.13
CA VAL A 133 -14.63 2.83 7.21
C VAL A 133 -15.84 3.74 7.10
N TYR A 134 -17.03 3.20 7.17
CA TYR A 134 -18.25 3.98 7.27
C TYR A 134 -18.02 5.03 8.34
N ASN A 135 -17.82 6.25 7.90
CA ASN A 135 -17.60 7.36 8.79
C ASN A 135 -18.88 7.58 9.61
N ASP A 136 -18.77 8.08 10.83
CA ASP A 136 -19.91 8.33 11.69
C ASP A 136 -20.97 9.27 11.06
N ASP A 137 -20.54 10.09 10.11
CA ASP A 137 -21.39 10.97 9.30
C ASP A 137 -21.99 10.28 8.05
N GLY A 138 -21.77 8.99 7.87
CA GLY A 138 -22.24 8.21 6.73
C GLY A 138 -21.48 8.44 5.41
N THR A 139 -20.42 9.24 5.42
CA THR A 139 -19.60 9.44 4.23
C THR A 139 -18.70 8.26 3.95
N MET A 140 -18.44 8.00 2.67
CA MET A 140 -17.54 6.95 2.20
C MET A 140 -16.18 7.53 1.75
N LEU A 141 -15.72 8.60 2.37
CA LEU A 141 -14.44 9.22 2.04
C LEU A 141 -13.30 8.61 2.88
N PHE A 142 -12.17 8.42 2.23
CA PHE A 142 -10.93 8.11 2.93
C PHE A 142 -10.46 9.35 3.70
N LYS A 143 -10.38 9.25 5.01
CA LYS A 143 -9.99 10.38 5.88
C LYS A 143 -8.50 10.69 5.87
N SER A 144 -7.67 9.76 5.39
CA SER A 144 -6.24 9.97 5.27
C SER A 144 -5.66 9.20 4.09
N THR A 145 -5.46 9.91 3.01
CA THR A 145 -4.82 9.41 1.78
C THR A 145 -3.36 9.83 1.69
N ARG A 146 -2.95 10.80 2.51
CA ARG A 146 -1.59 11.33 2.57
C ARG A 146 -0.83 10.65 3.69
N VAL A 147 0.04 9.70 3.34
CA VAL A 147 0.80 8.90 4.31
C VAL A 147 2.27 8.82 3.94
N LYS A 148 3.11 8.53 4.94
CA LYS A 148 4.45 7.97 4.78
C LYS A 148 4.58 6.78 5.68
N ALA A 149 5.01 5.66 5.13
CA ALA A 149 5.08 4.39 5.83
C ALA A 149 6.40 3.67 5.60
N HIS A 150 6.78 2.88 6.58
CA HIS A 150 7.81 1.86 6.46
C HIS A 150 7.22 0.53 6.86
N HIS A 151 7.51 -0.48 6.07
CA HIS A 151 7.13 -1.85 6.32
C HIS A 151 8.38 -2.72 6.36
N ILE A 152 8.47 -3.61 7.34
CA ILE A 152 9.54 -4.59 7.48
C ILE A 152 8.91 -5.96 7.64
N GLY A 153 9.47 -6.93 6.93
CA GLY A 153 9.08 -8.32 7.05
C GLY A 153 10.30 -9.24 7.11
N PHE A 154 10.20 -10.31 7.86
CA PHE A 154 11.14 -11.40 7.77
C PHE A 154 10.47 -12.74 8.05
N CYS A 155 11.04 -13.78 7.52
CA CYS A 155 10.55 -15.13 7.72
C CYS A 155 11.71 -16.14 7.80
N GLY A 156 11.39 -17.31 8.30
CA GLY A 156 12.35 -18.41 8.40
C GLY A 156 11.66 -19.76 8.43
N GLU A 157 12.45 -20.79 8.18
CA GLU A 157 12.07 -22.20 8.19
C GLU A 157 13.06 -22.96 9.07
N PRO A 158 12.88 -22.89 10.43
CA PRO A 158 13.80 -23.53 11.39
C PRO A 158 14.03 -24.99 11.11
N ASP A 159 13.00 -25.68 10.65
CA ASP A 159 13.06 -27.03 10.14
C ASP A 159 11.99 -27.26 9.05
N SER A 160 11.82 -28.46 8.60
CA SER A 160 10.91 -28.79 7.48
C SER A 160 9.42 -28.89 7.87
N GLU A 161 9.09 -28.78 9.14
CA GLU A 161 7.71 -28.82 9.63
C GLU A 161 7.27 -27.45 10.16
N TRP A 162 8.22 -26.56 10.49
CA TRP A 162 7.94 -25.25 11.08
C TRP A 162 8.40 -24.13 10.17
N ASN A 163 7.54 -23.16 9.99
CA ASN A 163 7.89 -21.88 9.41
C ASN A 163 7.25 -20.73 10.20
N TYR A 164 7.82 -19.56 10.06
CA TYR A 164 7.28 -18.37 10.69
C TYR A 164 7.46 -17.13 9.82
N ARG A 165 6.63 -16.11 10.07
CA ARG A 165 6.69 -14.81 9.44
C ARG A 165 6.41 -13.73 10.47
N VAL A 166 7.19 -12.67 10.43
CA VAL A 166 6.98 -11.46 11.22
C VAL A 166 6.88 -10.27 10.28
N LEU A 167 5.86 -9.46 10.49
CA LEU A 167 5.61 -8.23 9.74
C LEU A 167 5.44 -7.08 10.72
N ALA A 168 5.97 -5.92 10.38
CA ALA A 168 5.78 -4.69 11.15
C ALA A 168 5.67 -3.50 10.21
N SER A 169 4.76 -2.59 10.50
CA SER A 169 4.52 -1.37 9.73
C SER A 169 4.45 -0.18 10.66
N TYR A 170 5.04 0.91 10.25
CA TYR A 170 4.93 2.20 10.91
C TYR A 170 4.46 3.24 9.93
N VAL A 171 3.33 3.86 10.21
CA VAL A 171 2.65 4.79 9.30
C VAL A 171 2.47 6.14 9.98
N ARG A 172 2.71 7.20 9.25
CA ARG A 172 2.35 8.58 9.61
C ARG A 172 1.27 9.08 8.67
N HIS A 173 0.22 9.66 9.21
CA HIS A 173 -0.97 10.13 8.52
C HIS A 173 -1.09 11.64 8.62
N TRP A 174 -1.38 12.31 7.50
CA TRP A 174 -1.58 13.76 7.40
C TRP A 174 -3.02 14.15 7.05
N GLY A 175 -3.92 13.17 6.81
CA GLY A 175 -5.25 13.43 6.29
C GLY A 175 -5.29 13.52 4.78
N THR A 176 -6.14 14.36 4.25
CA THR A 176 -6.23 14.69 2.83
C THR A 176 -5.79 16.14 2.60
N TYR A 177 -5.73 16.61 1.36
CA TYR A 177 -5.51 18.03 1.08
C TYR A 177 -6.70 18.87 1.52
N PRO A 178 -7.95 18.54 1.15
CA PRO A 178 -9.12 19.31 1.57
C PRO A 178 -9.40 19.24 3.07
N MET A 179 -9.04 18.14 3.71
CA MET A 179 -9.29 17.89 5.14
C MET A 179 -8.01 17.40 5.82
N PRO A 180 -7.02 18.27 6.05
CA PRO A 180 -5.81 17.88 6.75
C PRO A 180 -6.12 17.57 8.22
N LEU A 181 -5.41 16.60 8.79
CA LEU A 181 -5.48 16.35 10.23
C LEU A 181 -4.86 17.51 11.01
N ASP A 182 -5.41 17.84 12.16
CA ASP A 182 -4.92 18.85 13.10
C ASP A 182 -3.45 18.65 13.49
N LYS A 183 -3.05 17.39 13.54
CA LYS A 183 -1.69 16.93 13.80
C LYS A 183 -1.42 15.60 13.14
N VAL A 184 -0.16 15.33 12.86
CA VAL A 184 0.27 14.04 12.31
C VAL A 184 -0.11 12.91 13.26
N ARG A 185 -0.89 11.96 12.77
CA ARG A 185 -1.23 10.75 13.51
C ARG A 185 -0.24 9.65 13.15
N LYS A 186 0.03 8.78 14.11
CA LYS A 186 1.02 7.71 13.98
C LYS A 186 0.36 6.39 14.31
N GLN A 187 0.70 5.36 13.55
CA GLN A 187 0.21 4.01 13.77
C GLN A 187 1.36 3.02 13.61
N PHE A 188 1.47 2.12 14.54
CA PHE A 188 2.31 0.93 14.48
C PHE A 188 1.42 -0.30 14.42
N SER A 189 1.67 -1.18 13.46
CA SER A 189 0.97 -2.44 13.28
C SER A 189 1.99 -3.56 13.17
N SER A 190 1.76 -4.67 13.82
CA SER A 190 2.62 -5.84 13.70
C SER A 190 1.84 -7.14 13.72
N MET A 191 2.39 -8.16 13.05
CA MET A 191 1.84 -9.50 13.02
C MET A 191 2.99 -10.53 13.08
N MET A 192 2.76 -11.58 13.84
CA MET A 192 3.60 -12.79 13.84
C MET A 192 2.74 -14.00 13.53
N GLU A 193 3.20 -14.81 12.62
CA GLU A 193 2.59 -16.10 12.29
C GLU A 193 3.59 -17.23 12.51
N VAL A 194 3.11 -18.33 13.04
CA VAL A 194 3.87 -19.58 13.13
C VAL A 194 3.01 -20.68 12.55
N SER A 195 3.57 -21.40 11.60
CA SER A 195 2.89 -22.52 10.93
C SER A 195 3.59 -23.83 11.21
N TYR A 196 2.79 -24.84 11.49
CA TYR A 196 3.22 -26.21 11.66
C TYR A 196 2.60 -27.10 10.57
N CYS A 197 3.46 -27.79 9.84
CA CYS A 197 3.12 -28.66 8.71
C CYS A 197 3.66 -30.08 8.97
N PRO A 198 2.95 -30.91 9.76
CA PRO A 198 3.45 -32.24 10.16
C PRO A 198 3.64 -33.17 8.97
N ARG A 199 4.82 -33.74 8.83
CA ARG A 199 5.11 -34.73 7.77
C ARG A 199 4.24 -35.97 7.86
N LYS A 200 3.90 -36.38 9.10
CA LYS A 200 3.06 -37.56 9.35
C LYS A 200 1.61 -37.37 8.89
N TRP A 201 1.13 -36.14 8.82
CA TRP A 201 -0.25 -35.80 8.44
C TRP A 201 -0.26 -35.07 7.12
N THR A 202 -0.02 -35.81 6.04
CA THR A 202 0.07 -35.23 4.69
C THR A 202 -1.09 -34.29 4.36
N GLY A 203 -0.75 -33.10 3.98
CA GLY A 203 -1.70 -32.05 3.59
C GLY A 203 -2.37 -31.31 4.75
N TRP A 204 -2.06 -31.60 6.00
CA TRP A 204 -2.49 -30.83 7.15
C TRP A 204 -1.49 -29.72 7.47
N SER A 205 -2.01 -28.57 7.85
CA SER A 205 -1.22 -27.49 8.46
C SER A 205 -2.06 -26.74 9.49
N ALA A 206 -1.39 -26.23 10.51
CA ALA A 206 -1.96 -25.34 11.50
C ALA A 206 -1.12 -24.06 11.57
N THR A 207 -1.77 -22.91 11.52
CA THR A 207 -1.11 -21.60 11.62
C THR A 207 -1.72 -20.81 12.77
N LEU A 208 -0.89 -20.39 13.70
CA LEU A 208 -1.26 -19.45 14.75
C LEU A 208 -0.71 -18.06 14.37
N ALA A 209 -1.59 -17.10 14.27
CA ALA A 209 -1.24 -15.71 14.02
C ALA A 209 -1.60 -14.86 15.26
N PHE A 210 -0.75 -13.92 15.58
CA PHE A 210 -0.98 -12.87 16.57
C PHE A 210 -0.68 -11.52 15.93
N ALA A 211 -1.60 -10.56 16.08
CA ALA A 211 -1.45 -9.22 15.55
C ALA A 211 -1.76 -8.16 16.60
N MET A 212 -1.11 -7.02 16.48
CA MET A 212 -1.38 -5.87 17.32
C MET A 212 -1.25 -4.56 16.57
N ASP A 213 -2.08 -3.60 16.96
CA ASP A 213 -2.04 -2.21 16.55
C ASP A 213 -1.79 -1.30 17.74
N ARG A 214 -0.95 -0.29 17.55
CA ARG A 214 -0.71 0.77 18.53
C ARG A 214 -0.57 2.11 17.85
N GLY A 215 -1.36 3.07 18.26
CA GLY A 215 -1.28 4.40 17.69
C GLY A 215 -2.45 5.30 18.01
N ASN A 216 -2.45 6.45 17.38
CA ASN A 216 -3.48 7.46 17.56
C ASN A 216 -4.28 7.74 16.27
N TYR A 217 -4.18 6.84 15.28
CA TYR A 217 -5.00 6.87 14.08
C TYR A 217 -6.06 5.77 14.11
N LEU A 218 -5.67 4.50 14.14
CA LEU A 218 -6.59 3.36 14.28
C LEU A 218 -6.85 2.99 15.74
N GLY A 219 -6.08 3.55 16.66
CA GLY A 219 -6.15 3.17 18.08
C GLY A 219 -5.27 1.97 18.42
N ASN A 220 -5.63 1.31 19.51
CA ASN A 220 -4.90 0.14 20.01
C ASN A 220 -5.81 -1.08 19.94
N SER A 221 -5.32 -2.14 19.34
CA SER A 221 -6.02 -3.42 19.25
C SER A 221 -5.03 -4.57 19.30
N MET A 222 -5.52 -5.75 19.60
CA MET A 222 -4.77 -7.00 19.48
C MET A 222 -5.72 -8.13 19.15
N GLY A 223 -5.23 -9.12 18.45
CA GLY A 223 -6.00 -10.28 18.07
C GLY A 223 -5.12 -11.50 17.82
N ALA A 224 -5.74 -12.67 17.92
CA ALA A 224 -5.11 -13.92 17.56
C ALA A 224 -6.05 -14.73 16.65
N MET A 225 -5.50 -15.49 15.74
CA MET A 225 -6.23 -16.35 14.82
C MET A 225 -5.53 -17.70 14.71
N LEU A 226 -6.31 -18.78 14.83
CA LEU A 226 -5.87 -20.13 14.53
C LEU A 226 -6.52 -20.57 13.22
N THR A 227 -5.68 -20.96 12.26
CA THR A 227 -6.11 -21.53 10.99
C THR A 227 -5.66 -22.98 10.91
N VAL A 228 -6.61 -23.88 10.68
CA VAL A 228 -6.30 -25.29 10.37
C VAL A 228 -6.71 -25.55 8.93
N ARG A 229 -5.79 -26.09 8.15
CA ARG A 229 -6.00 -26.33 6.72
C ARG A 229 -5.70 -27.79 6.40
N LYS A 230 -6.57 -28.39 5.58
CA LYS A 230 -6.34 -29.68 4.93
C LYS A 230 -6.31 -29.45 3.41
N THR A 231 -5.22 -29.86 2.78
CA THR A 231 -5.09 -29.90 1.32
C THR A 231 -5.03 -31.36 0.85
N GLY A 232 -5.67 -31.68 -0.25
CA GLY A 232 -5.71 -33.03 -0.84
C GLY A 232 -6.94 -33.18 -1.72
N GLY A 233 -6.91 -34.19 -2.64
CA GLY A 233 -8.07 -34.53 -3.46
C GLY A 233 -9.05 -35.39 -2.65
N PHE A 234 -10.35 -35.17 -2.85
CA PHE A 234 -11.40 -36.12 -2.52
C PHE A 234 -11.48 -37.12 -3.68
N GLY A 235 -10.55 -38.04 -3.72
CA GLY A 235 -10.52 -39.05 -4.75
C GLY A 235 -9.67 -40.22 -4.32
N LYS A 236 -10.18 -41.40 -4.63
CA LYS A 236 -9.70 -42.72 -4.23
C LYS A 236 -8.20 -42.82 -4.04
#